data_db4db684ad014db920499e117a96671e
#
_entry.id   db4db684ad014db920499e117a96671e
#
_cell.length_a   1.000
_cell.length_b   1.000
_cell.length_c   1.000
_cell.angle_alpha   90.00
_cell.angle_beta   90.00
_cell.angle_gamma   90.00
#
_symmetry.space_group_name_H-M   'P 1'
#
loop_
_entity.id
_entity.type
_entity.pdbx_description
1 polymer ?
#
loop_
_entity_poly.entity_id
_entity_poly.type
_entity_poly.pdbx_seq_one_letter_code
_entity_poly.pdbx_strand_id
1 'polypeptide(L)'
;GQSMGGYVGQAYAQLYPTQLAGFISMDSAPLQRSYVTAVEIWLLKRMESVYAHYPWKWLLKSGSEGVATTAYGRNLMREMMLIYDGNQKRYAQIAGHGFRILAAAMEKDLPYEIKCPALLICGTQDHAGSCIRYNKAWHRNTKIPLTWIEGAGHNSNTDKPEQVNALIADFVAHI
;
A
#
# COMPACT_ATOMS: atom_id res chain seq x y z
N GLY A 1 -8.09 -1.88 3.52
CA GLY A 1 -6.70 -1.67 3.97
C GLY A 1 -5.94 -0.75 3.04
N GLN A 2 -5.16 0.18 3.63
CA GLN A 2 -4.31 1.12 2.88
C GLN A 2 -2.88 0.57 2.80
N SER A 3 -2.22 0.68 1.62
CA SER A 3 -0.83 0.27 1.39
C SER A 3 -0.56 -1.16 1.91
N MET A 4 0.32 -1.32 2.88
CA MET A 4 0.60 -2.62 3.54
C MET A 4 -0.67 -3.30 4.08
N GLY A 5 -1.66 -2.54 4.56
CA GLY A 5 -2.95 -3.06 5.00
C GLY A 5 -3.75 -3.75 3.91
N GLY A 6 -3.62 -3.33 2.65
CA GLY A 6 -4.23 -4.01 1.50
C GLY A 6 -3.60 -5.39 1.24
N TYR A 7 -2.30 -5.54 1.42
CA TYR A 7 -1.63 -6.86 1.34
C TYR A 7 -2.05 -7.78 2.50
N VAL A 8 -2.15 -7.23 3.72
CA VAL A 8 -2.66 -7.99 4.88
C VAL A 8 -4.08 -8.48 4.62
N GLY A 9 -4.95 -7.64 4.06
CA GLY A 9 -6.32 -8.03 3.71
C GLY A 9 -6.37 -9.16 2.68
N GLN A 10 -5.51 -9.13 1.65
CA GLN A 10 -5.41 -10.22 0.67
C GLN A 10 -4.92 -11.53 1.30
N ALA A 11 -3.92 -11.46 2.18
CA ALA A 11 -3.45 -12.62 2.92
C ALA A 11 -4.54 -13.20 3.85
N TYR A 12 -5.31 -12.32 4.49
CA TYR A 12 -6.46 -12.72 5.30
C TYR A 12 -7.55 -13.41 4.45
N ALA A 13 -7.90 -12.82 3.29
CA ALA A 13 -8.85 -13.42 2.36
C ALA A 13 -8.41 -14.81 1.86
N GLN A 14 -7.11 -15.00 1.65
CA GLN A 14 -6.55 -16.31 1.27
C GLN A 14 -6.69 -17.35 2.37
N LEU A 15 -6.50 -16.95 3.64
CA LEU A 15 -6.56 -17.87 4.79
C LEU A 15 -8.01 -18.13 5.26
N TYR A 16 -8.87 -17.13 5.12
CA TYR A 16 -10.24 -17.13 5.66
C TYR A 16 -11.26 -16.65 4.61
N PRO A 17 -11.41 -17.35 3.48
CA PRO A 17 -12.16 -16.86 2.32
C PRO A 17 -13.66 -16.63 2.56
N THR A 18 -14.23 -17.17 3.64
CA THR A 18 -15.65 -17.04 3.99
C THR A 18 -15.90 -16.04 5.12
N GLN A 19 -14.86 -15.41 5.67
CA GLN A 19 -15.00 -14.53 6.82
C GLN A 19 -15.03 -13.03 6.45
N LEU A 20 -14.85 -12.70 5.17
CA LEU A 20 -14.92 -11.32 4.69
C LEU A 20 -16.28 -11.05 4.05
N ALA A 21 -16.99 -10.04 4.55
CA ALA A 21 -18.18 -9.49 3.90
C ALA A 21 -17.80 -8.67 2.65
N GLY A 22 -16.67 -7.95 2.70
CA GLY A 22 -16.16 -7.17 1.60
C GLY A 22 -14.68 -6.81 1.78
N PHE A 23 -14.02 -6.34 0.72
CA PHE A 23 -12.62 -5.97 0.72
C PHE A 23 -12.38 -4.66 -0.03
N ILE A 24 -11.75 -3.69 0.62
CA ILE A 24 -11.29 -2.45 -0.03
C ILE A 24 -9.76 -2.42 0.03
N SER A 25 -9.13 -2.37 -1.16
CA SER A 25 -7.70 -2.14 -1.33
C SER A 25 -7.47 -0.68 -1.71
N MET A 26 -6.75 0.05 -0.87
CA MET A 26 -6.49 1.49 -1.06
C MET A 26 -5.00 1.73 -1.18
N ASP A 27 -4.57 2.34 -2.28
CA ASP A 27 -3.15 2.64 -2.56
C ASP A 27 -2.24 1.44 -2.25
N SER A 28 -2.70 0.24 -2.60
CA SER A 28 -2.01 -1.02 -2.44
C SER A 28 -1.90 -1.72 -3.81
N ALA A 29 -1.45 -2.95 -3.84
CA ALA A 29 -1.27 -3.69 -5.09
C ALA A 29 -1.58 -5.18 -4.89
N PRO A 30 -1.73 -5.98 -5.95
CA PRO A 30 -1.93 -7.42 -5.81
C PRO A 30 -0.72 -8.09 -5.18
N LEU A 31 -1.00 -9.06 -4.29
CA LEU A 31 0.01 -9.85 -3.59
C LEU A 31 0.53 -11.03 -4.44
N GLN A 32 -0.19 -11.37 -5.50
CA GLN A 32 0.15 -12.48 -6.37
C GLN A 32 1.52 -12.30 -7.03
N ARG A 33 2.31 -13.37 -7.07
CA ARG A 33 3.66 -13.40 -7.62
C ARG A 33 3.72 -12.97 -9.10
N SER A 34 2.68 -13.24 -9.86
CA SER A 34 2.58 -12.93 -11.29
C SER A 34 2.61 -11.43 -11.64
N TYR A 35 2.32 -10.55 -10.67
CA TYR A 35 2.34 -9.09 -10.88
C TYR A 35 3.70 -8.46 -10.62
N VAL A 36 4.57 -9.12 -9.85
CA VAL A 36 5.85 -8.55 -9.40
C VAL A 36 7.04 -9.24 -10.03
N THR A 37 8.09 -8.49 -10.29
CA THR A 37 9.34 -9.01 -10.83
C THR A 37 10.26 -9.58 -9.74
N ALA A 38 11.19 -10.45 -10.13
CA ALA A 38 12.20 -10.95 -9.21
C ALA A 38 13.09 -9.83 -8.63
N VAL A 39 13.34 -8.79 -9.43
CA VAL A 39 14.11 -7.62 -8.99
C VAL A 39 13.38 -6.82 -7.91
N GLU A 40 12.07 -6.62 -8.05
CA GLU A 40 11.28 -5.94 -7.04
C GLU A 40 11.27 -6.72 -5.71
N ILE A 41 11.09 -8.03 -5.75
CA ILE A 41 11.19 -8.88 -4.55
C ILE A 41 12.59 -8.80 -3.92
N TRP A 42 13.62 -8.83 -4.75
CA TRP A 42 15.00 -8.69 -4.29
C TRP A 42 15.25 -7.35 -3.59
N LEU A 43 14.69 -6.25 -4.12
CA LEU A 43 14.75 -4.92 -3.51
C LEU A 43 13.99 -4.87 -2.18
N LEU A 44 12.75 -5.38 -2.12
CA LEU A 44 11.95 -5.43 -0.90
C LEU A 44 12.71 -6.08 0.26
N LYS A 45 13.40 -7.19 -0.01
CA LYS A 45 14.22 -7.89 1.00
C LYS A 45 15.39 -7.07 1.54
N ARG A 46 15.80 -6.01 0.85
CA ARG A 46 16.95 -5.15 1.20
C ARG A 46 16.57 -3.79 1.77
N MET A 47 15.29 -3.48 1.84
CA MET A 47 14.83 -2.16 2.27
C MET A 47 15.27 -1.80 3.70
N GLU A 48 15.45 -2.77 4.59
CA GLU A 48 16.03 -2.51 5.91
C GLU A 48 17.43 -1.91 5.82
N SER A 49 18.30 -2.51 5.02
CA SER A 49 19.67 -2.01 4.82
C SER A 49 19.66 -0.64 4.14
N VAL A 50 18.80 -0.46 3.13
CA VAL A 50 18.64 0.83 2.45
C VAL A 50 18.25 1.91 3.45
N TYR A 51 17.21 1.70 4.25
CA TYR A 51 16.73 2.68 5.22
C TYR A 51 17.73 2.92 6.37
N ALA A 52 18.49 1.91 6.77
CA ALA A 52 19.49 2.07 7.82
C ALA A 52 20.68 2.94 7.41
N HIS A 53 21.05 2.93 6.12
CA HIS A 53 22.23 3.64 5.61
C HIS A 53 21.89 4.91 4.81
N TYR A 54 20.63 5.10 4.41
CA TYR A 54 20.21 6.30 3.70
C TYR A 54 20.18 7.50 4.65
N PRO A 55 20.73 8.68 4.32
CA PRO A 55 20.77 9.80 5.24
C PRO A 55 19.38 10.18 5.77
N TRP A 56 19.19 10.24 7.08
CA TRP A 56 17.89 10.42 7.73
C TRP A 56 17.10 11.63 7.21
N LYS A 57 17.79 12.76 7.05
CA LYS A 57 17.19 13.98 6.48
C LYS A 57 16.54 13.75 5.11
N TRP A 58 17.21 12.99 4.25
CA TRP A 58 16.72 12.66 2.91
C TRP A 58 15.60 11.62 2.96
N LEU A 59 15.73 10.63 3.84
CA LEU A 59 14.71 9.63 4.06
C LEU A 59 13.40 10.26 4.57
N LEU A 60 13.51 11.16 5.56
CA LEU A 60 12.38 11.90 6.10
C LEU A 60 11.71 12.77 5.02
N LYS A 61 12.48 13.46 4.20
CA LYS A 61 11.97 14.27 3.10
C LYS A 61 11.29 13.42 2.05
N SER A 62 11.98 12.42 1.49
CA SER A 62 11.45 11.58 0.42
C SER A 62 10.25 10.73 0.89
N GLY A 63 10.27 10.22 2.12
CA GLY A 63 9.18 9.45 2.69
C GLY A 63 7.92 10.27 2.92
N SER A 64 8.05 11.53 3.36
CA SER A 64 6.88 12.40 3.58
C SER A 64 6.36 13.04 2.29
N GLU A 65 7.25 13.52 1.41
CA GLU A 65 6.86 14.18 0.17
C GLU A 65 6.42 13.18 -0.93
N GLY A 66 6.95 11.96 -0.89
CA GLY A 66 6.68 10.93 -1.91
C GLY A 66 5.35 10.18 -1.74
N VAL A 67 4.70 10.29 -0.59
CA VAL A 67 3.47 9.52 -0.30
C VAL A 67 2.19 10.36 -0.31
N ALA A 68 2.28 11.67 -0.27
CA ALA A 68 1.12 12.56 -0.23
C ALA A 68 1.34 13.80 -1.11
N THR A 69 0.27 14.31 -1.68
CA THR A 69 0.28 15.52 -2.53
C THR A 69 -0.12 16.77 -1.77
N THR A 70 -0.91 16.63 -0.70
CA THR A 70 -1.34 17.76 0.15
C THR A 70 -0.31 18.11 1.22
N ALA A 71 -0.29 19.36 1.64
CA ALA A 71 0.55 19.79 2.76
C ALA A 71 0.17 19.06 4.06
N TYR A 72 -1.11 18.82 4.28
CA TYR A 72 -1.61 18.09 5.44
C TYR A 72 -1.07 16.64 5.45
N GLY A 73 -1.24 15.89 4.36
CA GLY A 73 -0.78 14.51 4.27
C GLY A 73 0.74 14.38 4.42
N ARG A 74 1.51 15.30 3.82
CA ARG A 74 2.97 15.34 3.97
C ARG A 74 3.40 15.63 5.40
N ASN A 75 2.77 16.59 6.06
CA ASN A 75 3.09 16.93 7.45
C ASN A 75 2.76 15.77 8.39
N LEU A 76 1.59 15.15 8.23
CA LEU A 76 1.20 13.99 9.03
C LEU A 76 2.21 12.83 8.89
N MET A 77 2.61 12.49 7.67
CA MET A 77 3.61 11.46 7.44
C MET A 77 4.98 11.83 8.03
N ARG A 78 5.35 13.11 7.91
CA ARG A 78 6.59 13.62 8.52
C ARG A 78 6.57 13.48 10.04
N GLU A 79 5.49 13.85 10.70
CA GLU A 79 5.31 13.70 12.16
C GLU A 79 5.41 12.24 12.59
N MET A 80 4.77 11.33 11.86
CA MET A 80 4.88 9.90 12.12
C MET A 80 6.32 9.38 11.98
N MET A 81 7.06 9.83 11.00
CA MET A 81 8.47 9.44 10.83
C MET A 81 9.36 10.05 11.93
N LEU A 82 9.08 11.28 12.38
CA LEU A 82 9.84 11.96 13.43
C LEU A 82 9.77 11.27 14.79
N ILE A 83 8.80 10.37 15.03
CA ILE A 83 8.79 9.49 16.22
C ILE A 83 10.10 8.67 16.32
N TYR A 84 10.76 8.44 15.19
CA TYR A 84 12.02 7.71 15.09
C TYR A 84 13.24 8.62 14.96
N ASP A 85 13.09 9.94 15.19
CA ASP A 85 14.24 10.86 15.14
C ASP A 85 15.27 10.46 16.20
N GLY A 86 16.55 10.43 15.81
CA GLY A 86 17.62 9.86 16.64
C GLY A 86 17.64 8.32 16.73
N ASN A 87 16.66 7.60 16.14
CA ASN A 87 16.61 6.14 16.16
C ASN A 87 16.26 5.55 14.76
N GLN A 88 16.96 6.01 13.75
CA GLN A 88 16.79 5.54 12.36
C GLN A 88 16.91 4.02 12.21
N LYS A 89 17.77 3.40 13.01
CA LYS A 89 17.94 1.94 13.02
C LYS A 89 16.62 1.24 13.34
N ARG A 90 15.86 1.75 14.31
CA ARG A 90 14.55 1.20 14.68
C ARG A 90 13.53 1.38 13.57
N TYR A 91 13.49 2.55 12.94
CA TYR A 91 12.65 2.79 11.76
C TYR A 91 12.96 1.78 10.64
N ALA A 92 14.25 1.63 10.29
CA ALA A 92 14.70 0.71 9.27
C ALA A 92 14.32 -0.76 9.57
N GLN A 93 14.45 -1.19 10.83
CA GLN A 93 14.05 -2.53 11.27
C GLN A 93 12.55 -2.77 11.09
N ILE A 94 11.70 -1.84 11.52
CA ILE A 94 10.23 -2.00 11.44
C ILE A 94 9.77 -1.99 9.98
N ALA A 95 10.15 -0.96 9.21
CA ALA A 95 9.79 -0.84 7.81
C ALA A 95 10.36 -1.99 6.97
N GLY A 96 11.64 -2.32 7.18
CA GLY A 96 12.32 -3.43 6.49
C GLY A 96 11.73 -4.79 6.82
N HIS A 97 11.29 -5.02 8.06
CA HIS A 97 10.57 -6.23 8.43
C HIS A 97 9.26 -6.37 7.66
N GLY A 98 8.47 -5.29 7.56
CA GLY A 98 7.25 -5.28 6.75
C GLY A 98 7.51 -5.65 5.29
N PHE A 99 8.53 -5.07 4.66
CA PHE A 99 8.90 -5.40 3.28
C PHE A 99 9.42 -6.83 3.12
N ARG A 100 10.14 -7.40 4.10
CA ARG A 100 10.56 -8.80 4.06
C ARG A 100 9.37 -9.76 4.15
N ILE A 101 8.40 -9.49 5.02
CA ILE A 101 7.16 -10.28 5.11
C ILE A 101 6.39 -10.21 3.80
N LEU A 102 6.27 -9.02 3.21
CA LEU A 102 5.63 -8.82 1.91
C LEU A 102 6.30 -9.65 0.82
N ALA A 103 7.63 -9.57 0.71
CA ALA A 103 8.41 -10.36 -0.24
C ALA A 103 8.22 -11.87 -0.03
N ALA A 104 8.24 -12.34 1.23
CA ALA A 104 8.03 -13.74 1.57
C ALA A 104 6.60 -14.22 1.23
N ALA A 105 5.59 -13.36 1.39
CA ALA A 105 4.22 -13.67 0.98
C ALA A 105 4.10 -13.81 -0.54
N MET A 106 4.72 -12.90 -1.30
CA MET A 106 4.76 -12.98 -2.77
C MET A 106 5.47 -14.24 -3.26
N GLU A 107 6.56 -14.66 -2.59
CA GLU A 107 7.31 -15.88 -2.94
C GLU A 107 6.57 -17.18 -2.65
N LYS A 108 5.53 -17.16 -1.81
CA LYS A 108 4.65 -18.33 -1.62
C LYS A 108 3.83 -18.67 -2.85
N ASP A 109 3.73 -17.74 -3.79
CA ASP A 109 3.02 -17.90 -5.06
C ASP A 109 1.58 -18.42 -4.92
N LEU A 110 0.89 -17.96 -3.86
CA LEU A 110 -0.51 -18.28 -3.61
C LEU A 110 -1.42 -17.44 -4.52
N PRO A 111 -2.62 -17.92 -4.84
CA PRO A 111 -3.54 -17.22 -5.74
C PRO A 111 -4.06 -15.89 -5.19
N TYR A 112 -4.15 -15.72 -3.88
CA TYR A 112 -4.68 -14.53 -3.21
C TYR A 112 -5.97 -14.00 -3.84
N GLU A 113 -6.89 -14.93 -4.17
CA GLU A 113 -8.17 -14.60 -4.77
C GLU A 113 -9.08 -13.90 -3.76
N ILE A 114 -9.73 -12.83 -4.21
CA ILE A 114 -10.77 -12.14 -3.44
C ILE A 114 -12.12 -12.68 -3.89
N LYS A 115 -12.82 -13.38 -3.00
CA LYS A 115 -14.10 -14.06 -3.27
C LYS A 115 -15.33 -13.29 -2.77
N CYS A 116 -15.12 -12.20 -2.04
CA CYS A 116 -16.18 -11.29 -1.60
C CYS A 116 -16.26 -10.06 -2.52
N PRO A 117 -17.33 -9.23 -2.41
CA PRO A 117 -17.35 -7.91 -3.03
C PRO A 117 -16.08 -7.14 -2.73
N ALA A 118 -15.52 -6.46 -3.74
CA ALA A 118 -14.25 -5.76 -3.55
C ALA A 118 -14.20 -4.45 -4.34
N LEU A 119 -13.40 -3.50 -3.83
CA LEU A 119 -13.15 -2.20 -4.44
C LEU A 119 -11.65 -1.88 -4.37
N LEU A 120 -11.08 -1.44 -5.49
CA LEU A 120 -9.74 -0.87 -5.56
C LEU A 120 -9.84 0.66 -5.57
N ILE A 121 -9.05 1.32 -4.74
CA ILE A 121 -8.91 2.78 -4.72
C ILE A 121 -7.42 3.09 -4.92
N CYS A 122 -7.10 4.02 -5.81
CA CYS A 122 -5.71 4.40 -6.06
C CYS A 122 -5.60 5.87 -6.44
N GLY A 123 -4.67 6.58 -5.84
CA GLY A 123 -4.34 7.95 -6.20
C GLY A 123 -3.73 8.03 -7.61
N THR A 124 -4.14 9.06 -8.41
CA THR A 124 -3.58 9.24 -9.76
C THR A 124 -2.12 9.68 -9.76
N GLN A 125 -1.62 10.16 -8.63
CA GLN A 125 -0.22 10.53 -8.41
C GLN A 125 0.49 9.60 -7.41
N ASP A 126 0.03 8.37 -7.27
CA ASP A 126 0.70 7.37 -6.44
C ASP A 126 1.98 6.87 -7.11
N HIS A 127 3.11 7.39 -6.64
CA HIS A 127 4.45 7.01 -7.10
C HIS A 127 5.15 6.00 -6.17
N ALA A 128 4.44 5.40 -5.20
CA ALA A 128 5.00 4.35 -4.35
C ALA A 128 5.18 3.05 -5.16
N GLY A 129 6.40 2.78 -5.55
CA GLY A 129 6.74 1.65 -6.42
C GLY A 129 5.99 1.70 -7.76
N SER A 130 5.30 0.61 -8.08
CA SER A 130 4.51 0.48 -9.33
C SER A 130 3.00 0.42 -9.07
N CYS A 131 2.51 1.05 -8.00
CA CYS A 131 1.13 0.95 -7.53
C CYS A 131 0.08 1.21 -8.63
N ILE A 132 0.22 2.30 -9.39
CA ILE A 132 -0.68 2.63 -10.52
C ILE A 132 -0.70 1.51 -11.57
N ARG A 133 0.48 1.03 -11.98
CA ARG A 133 0.61 -0.04 -12.98
C ARG A 133 -0.05 -1.33 -12.49
N TYR A 134 0.15 -1.67 -11.24
CA TYR A 134 -0.39 -2.90 -10.66
C TYR A 134 -1.90 -2.84 -10.47
N ASN A 135 -2.45 -1.71 -10.02
CA ASN A 135 -3.89 -1.55 -9.90
C ASN A 135 -4.60 -1.62 -11.27
N LYS A 136 -4.03 -1.00 -12.32
CA LYS A 136 -4.53 -1.13 -13.70
C LYS A 136 -4.56 -2.60 -14.17
N ALA A 137 -3.49 -3.33 -13.92
CA ALA A 137 -3.39 -4.74 -14.29
C ALA A 137 -4.34 -5.61 -13.47
N TRP A 138 -4.44 -5.37 -12.17
CA TRP A 138 -5.33 -6.08 -11.27
C TRP A 138 -6.79 -5.92 -11.66
N HIS A 139 -7.26 -4.68 -11.84
CA HIS A 139 -8.60 -4.39 -12.36
C HIS A 139 -8.87 -5.09 -13.70
N ARG A 140 -7.94 -4.97 -14.65
CA ARG A 140 -8.10 -5.59 -15.99
C ARG A 140 -8.26 -7.11 -15.91
N ASN A 141 -7.49 -7.77 -15.05
CA ASN A 141 -7.44 -9.22 -14.95
C ASN A 141 -8.59 -9.80 -14.12
N THR A 142 -9.03 -9.11 -13.06
CA THR A 142 -10.03 -9.62 -12.10
C THR A 142 -11.40 -8.99 -12.26
N LYS A 143 -11.51 -7.86 -12.95
CA LYS A 143 -12.71 -7.02 -13.07
C LYS A 143 -13.18 -6.39 -11.76
N ILE A 144 -12.41 -6.48 -10.68
CA ILE A 144 -12.68 -5.73 -9.45
C ILE A 144 -12.75 -4.23 -9.80
N PRO A 145 -13.83 -3.51 -9.42
CA PRO A 145 -13.94 -2.08 -9.67
C PRO A 145 -12.72 -1.31 -9.16
N LEU A 146 -12.25 -0.35 -9.94
CA LEU A 146 -11.13 0.52 -9.61
C LEU A 146 -11.56 1.98 -9.70
N THR A 147 -11.47 2.70 -8.59
CA THR A 147 -11.73 4.14 -8.54
C THR A 147 -10.42 4.90 -8.39
N TRP A 148 -10.18 5.84 -9.30
CA TRP A 148 -9.05 6.75 -9.25
C TRP A 148 -9.38 7.99 -8.41
N ILE A 149 -8.49 8.35 -7.49
CA ILE A 149 -8.59 9.57 -6.71
C ILE A 149 -7.70 10.63 -7.37
N GLU A 150 -8.34 11.55 -8.07
CA GLU A 150 -7.63 12.55 -8.88
C GLU A 150 -6.79 13.48 -8.02
N GLY A 151 -5.51 13.61 -8.40
CA GLY A 151 -4.53 14.45 -7.71
C GLY A 151 -4.05 13.92 -6.36
N ALA A 152 -4.47 12.74 -5.91
CA ALA A 152 -3.99 12.13 -4.68
C ALA A 152 -2.74 11.27 -4.91
N GLY A 153 -1.86 11.23 -3.91
CA GLY A 153 -0.68 10.35 -3.84
C GLY A 153 -1.00 8.98 -3.25
N HIS A 154 0.02 8.36 -2.67
CA HIS A 154 -0.07 7.04 -2.01
C HIS A 154 -0.93 7.04 -0.74
N ASN A 155 -1.12 8.18 -0.11
CA ASN A 155 -2.01 8.35 1.03
C ASN A 155 -3.29 9.07 0.58
N SER A 156 -4.04 8.49 -0.36
CA SER A 156 -5.24 9.09 -0.92
C SER A 156 -6.30 9.42 0.13
N ASN A 157 -6.35 8.63 1.20
CA ASN A 157 -7.23 8.85 2.35
C ASN A 157 -6.91 10.13 3.15
N THR A 158 -5.67 10.60 3.14
CA THR A 158 -5.30 11.87 3.77
C THR A 158 -5.27 13.04 2.79
N ASP A 159 -5.03 12.76 1.52
CA ASP A 159 -5.05 13.79 0.47
C ASP A 159 -6.47 14.21 0.08
N LYS A 160 -7.42 13.26 0.06
CA LYS A 160 -8.82 13.46 -0.36
C LYS A 160 -9.78 12.71 0.57
N PRO A 161 -9.79 13.02 1.88
CA PRO A 161 -10.52 12.23 2.89
C PRO A 161 -12.02 12.16 2.63
N GLU A 162 -12.65 13.25 2.21
CA GLU A 162 -14.09 13.29 1.93
C GLU A 162 -14.48 12.35 0.80
N GLN A 163 -13.71 12.35 -0.30
CA GLN A 163 -13.97 11.49 -1.45
C GLN A 163 -13.75 10.02 -1.09
N VAL A 164 -12.66 9.71 -0.39
CA VAL A 164 -12.34 8.33 0.00
C VAL A 164 -13.36 7.80 1.02
N ASN A 165 -13.75 8.61 2.01
CA ASN A 165 -14.75 8.23 3.00
C ASN A 165 -16.13 7.99 2.35
N ALA A 166 -16.53 8.81 1.37
CA ALA A 166 -17.77 8.60 0.63
C ALA A 166 -17.77 7.26 -0.15
N LEU A 167 -16.66 6.92 -0.81
CA LEU A 167 -16.50 5.64 -1.50
C LEU A 167 -16.57 4.44 -0.54
N ILE A 168 -15.95 4.56 0.63
CA ILE A 168 -15.99 3.50 1.65
C ILE A 168 -17.43 3.34 2.17
N ALA A 169 -18.11 4.45 2.49
CA ALA A 169 -19.49 4.42 2.99
C ALA A 169 -20.44 3.81 1.95
N ASP A 170 -20.34 4.24 0.69
CA ASP A 170 -21.14 3.69 -0.40
C ASP A 170 -20.89 2.18 -0.59
N PHE A 171 -19.64 1.75 -0.61
CA PHE A 171 -19.29 0.33 -0.73
C PHE A 171 -19.88 -0.50 0.43
N VAL A 172 -19.74 -0.02 1.67
CA VAL A 172 -20.26 -0.74 2.87
C VAL A 172 -21.79 -0.81 2.87
N ALA A 173 -22.47 0.20 2.32
CA ALA A 173 -23.94 0.20 2.24
C ALA A 173 -24.51 -0.82 1.23
N HIS A 174 -23.66 -1.33 0.30
CA HIS A 174 -24.09 -2.21 -0.81
C HIS A 174 -23.57 -3.65 -0.71
N ILE A 175 -22.93 -4.03 0.41
CA ILE A 175 -22.46 -5.41 0.67
C ILE A 175 -23.25 -6.15 1.71
#